data_add4b9c12f01306eb9b0b79cf3b49858
#
_entry.id   add4b9c12f01306eb9b0b79cf3b49858
#
_cell.length_a   1.000
_cell.length_b   1.000
_cell.length_c   1.000
_cell.angle_alpha   90.00
_cell.angle_beta   90.00
_cell.angle_gamma   90.00
#
_symmetry.space_group_name_H-M   'P 1'
#
loop_
_entity.id
_entity.type
_entity.pdbx_description
1 polymer ?
#
loop_
_entity_poly.entity_id
_entity_poly.type
_entity_poly.pdbx_seq_one_letter_code
_entity_poly.pdbx_strand_id
1 'polypeptide(L)'
;IALMSVTTAPAPPSSDALVTDQDGEPPRSAPTAAVTAAKGESQPVTHERVDPISDSEQSAVYAGPAVRKLAREFGVALTQVTGTGARGRIQKEDLQQHVAQALSQAASGSGAGLPTIPEPDFARFGQVERVSRSRVERLTADNMVRAWLNIPHVTQFADADVTDLEDFRRALKQEAADKALRLTPLPFIVKACSVALSHHPKLQSSLADGGDSLVFKHYCHIGMAVETPGGLVVPVIRDVDKKTIWQLAEEIASLAQRARDKQLKPDEMQGGVFTVSSLGAIGGEGFTPIINAPEVAILGVGCASVQPVWDGDAFQPRTRLPLALSYDHRVVNGGDGGRFLAEVSSLLGDVRRLIL
;
A
#
# COMPACT_ATOMS: atom_id res chain seq x y z
N ILE A 1 29.82 24.98 -38.52
CA ILE A 1 31.16 24.39 -38.75
C ILE A 1 32.11 25.08 -37.75
N ALA A 2 32.40 24.43 -36.63
CA ALA A 2 33.54 24.77 -35.78
C ALA A 2 34.05 23.48 -35.17
N LEU A 3 35.24 23.07 -35.59
CA LEU A 3 36.02 21.96 -35.03
C LEU A 3 36.56 22.36 -33.65
N MET A 4 36.22 21.61 -32.61
CA MET A 4 36.92 21.66 -31.31
C MET A 4 37.85 20.45 -31.21
N SER A 5 39.15 20.74 -31.13
CA SER A 5 40.23 19.81 -30.90
C SER A 5 40.25 19.38 -29.44
N VAL A 6 40.24 18.08 -29.20
CA VAL A 6 40.36 17.46 -27.87
C VAL A 6 41.85 17.30 -27.56
N THR A 7 42.33 17.96 -26.51
CA THR A 7 43.70 17.81 -25.98
C THR A 7 43.73 16.64 -25.00
N THR A 8 44.56 15.64 -25.31
CA THR A 8 44.80 14.45 -24.50
C THR A 8 45.71 14.78 -23.34
N ALA A 9 45.32 14.47 -22.12
CA ALA A 9 46.18 14.54 -20.93
C ALA A 9 46.90 13.21 -20.70
N PRO A 10 48.15 13.19 -20.17
CA PRO A 10 48.98 12.01 -20.06
C PRO A 10 48.65 11.17 -18.84
N ALA A 11 48.84 9.86 -18.99
CA ALA A 11 48.70 8.81 -17.96
C ALA A 11 49.78 8.90 -16.85
N PRO A 12 49.51 8.49 -15.60
CA PRO A 12 50.53 8.37 -14.55
C PRO A 12 51.29 7.07 -14.69
N PRO A 13 52.56 7.01 -14.19
CA PRO A 13 53.46 5.87 -14.40
C PRO A 13 53.19 4.72 -13.42
N SER A 14 53.38 3.51 -13.94
CA SER A 14 53.46 2.25 -13.23
C SER A 14 54.74 2.17 -12.36
N SER A 15 54.63 1.70 -11.11
CA SER A 15 55.80 1.27 -10.31
C SER A 15 55.58 -0.18 -9.87
N ASP A 16 56.35 -1.09 -10.49
CA ASP A 16 56.75 -2.38 -9.93
C ASP A 16 57.71 -2.17 -8.78
N ALA A 17 57.54 -2.86 -7.67
CA ALA A 17 58.59 -3.31 -6.77
C ALA A 17 58.08 -4.33 -5.76
N LEU A 18 58.36 -5.60 -6.01
CA LEU A 18 59.00 -6.63 -5.15
C LEU A 18 58.61 -6.80 -3.68
N VAL A 19 58.09 -7.96 -3.46
CA VAL A 19 58.02 -8.90 -2.33
C VAL A 19 59.18 -8.80 -1.34
N THR A 20 58.87 -8.78 -0.02
CA THR A 20 59.57 -9.56 1.03
C THR A 20 58.57 -9.87 2.15
N ASP A 21 58.52 -11.17 2.49
CA ASP A 21 57.96 -11.74 3.72
C ASP A 21 58.57 -11.15 4.96
N GLN A 22 57.78 -10.84 5.98
CA GLN A 22 58.12 -11.08 7.39
C GLN A 22 56.88 -11.17 8.26
N ASP A 23 56.89 -12.22 9.08
CA ASP A 23 55.98 -12.49 10.20
C ASP A 23 55.83 -11.31 11.14
N GLY A 24 54.60 -11.03 11.58
CA GLY A 24 54.33 -10.01 12.59
C GLY A 24 52.92 -10.12 13.14
N GLU A 25 52.82 -10.63 14.32
CA GLU A 25 51.84 -10.58 15.39
C GLU A 25 50.62 -9.64 15.16
N PRO A 26 49.39 -10.06 15.49
CA PRO A 26 48.18 -9.23 15.30
C PRO A 26 48.15 -8.06 16.29
N PRO A 27 47.75 -6.87 15.88
CA PRO A 27 47.68 -5.72 16.79
C PRO A 27 46.49 -5.85 17.75
N ARG A 28 46.82 -5.58 19.01
CA ARG A 28 45.93 -5.53 20.16
C ARG A 28 44.74 -4.55 19.87
N SER A 29 43.59 -5.02 20.24
CA SER A 29 42.34 -4.28 20.35
C SER A 29 42.48 -2.92 21.06
N ALA A 30 42.05 -1.85 20.43
CA ALA A 30 41.85 -0.56 21.06
C ALA A 30 40.65 -0.61 22.04
N PRO A 31 40.65 0.19 23.11
CA PRO A 31 39.66 0.08 24.16
C PRO A 31 38.31 0.62 23.68
N THR A 32 37.28 -0.21 23.81
CA THR A 32 35.89 0.14 23.70
C THR A 32 35.56 1.25 24.69
N ALA A 33 35.23 2.46 24.21
CA ALA A 33 34.68 3.50 25.03
C ALA A 33 33.34 3.00 25.59
N ALA A 34 33.29 2.83 26.90
CA ALA A 34 32.06 2.55 27.62
C ALA A 34 31.05 3.71 27.41
N VAL A 35 30.04 3.45 26.65
CA VAL A 35 28.86 4.31 26.62
C VAL A 35 28.18 4.14 27.97
N THR A 36 28.34 5.11 28.82
CA THR A 36 27.63 5.24 30.10
C THR A 36 26.13 5.32 29.76
N ALA A 37 25.42 4.24 30.05
CA ALA A 37 23.96 4.23 30.00
C ALA A 37 23.47 5.21 31.06
N ALA A 38 23.02 6.38 30.62
CA ALA A 38 22.22 7.27 31.42
C ALA A 38 20.93 6.52 31.74
N LYS A 39 20.78 6.16 33.01
CA LYS A 39 19.60 5.60 33.62
C LYS A 39 18.53 6.69 33.60
N GLY A 40 17.81 6.81 32.47
CA GLY A 40 16.58 7.56 32.41
C GLY A 40 15.58 6.83 33.29
N GLU A 41 15.26 7.41 34.43
CA GLU A 41 14.10 7.02 35.22
C GLU A 41 12.88 7.15 34.32
N SER A 42 12.38 5.99 33.86
CA SER A 42 11.03 5.88 33.33
C SER A 42 10.08 6.21 34.47
N GLN A 43 9.57 7.43 34.46
CA GLN A 43 8.38 7.77 35.24
C GLN A 43 7.28 6.79 34.86
N PRO A 44 6.64 6.12 35.81
CA PRO A 44 5.50 5.28 35.49
C PRO A 44 4.43 6.20 34.90
N VAL A 45 3.95 5.83 33.71
CA VAL A 45 2.72 6.40 33.14
C VAL A 45 1.64 6.07 34.17
N THR A 46 1.31 7.03 35.00
CA THR A 46 0.13 6.97 35.86
C THR A 46 -1.06 6.87 34.89
N HIS A 47 -1.58 5.66 34.76
CA HIS A 47 -2.98 5.52 34.39
C HIS A 47 -3.74 6.35 35.43
N GLU A 48 -4.28 7.48 35.01
CA GLU A 48 -5.25 8.21 35.81
C GLU A 48 -6.35 7.19 36.12
N ARG A 49 -6.26 6.61 37.29
CA ARG A 49 -7.43 5.96 37.89
C ARG A 49 -8.45 7.08 37.96
N VAL A 50 -9.53 6.95 37.20
CA VAL A 50 -10.73 7.71 37.42
C VAL A 50 -11.13 7.39 38.87
N ASP A 51 -10.81 8.31 39.77
CA ASP A 51 -11.20 8.16 41.15
C ASP A 51 -12.73 8.03 41.16
N PRO A 52 -13.29 7.15 41.99
CA PRO A 52 -14.73 7.02 42.09
C PRO A 52 -15.29 8.40 42.49
N ILE A 53 -16.15 8.95 41.62
CA ILE A 53 -16.77 10.25 41.76
C ILE A 53 -17.27 10.37 43.20
N SER A 54 -16.75 11.34 43.96
CA SER A 54 -17.04 11.46 45.41
C SER A 54 -18.53 11.66 45.63
N ASP A 55 -19.10 10.91 46.57
CA ASP A 55 -20.52 10.98 46.91
C ASP A 55 -20.96 12.40 47.34
N SER A 56 -20.02 13.28 47.70
CA SER A 56 -20.28 14.67 48.12
C SER A 56 -20.69 15.57 46.92
N GLU A 57 -20.12 15.41 45.76
CA GLU A 57 -20.45 16.23 44.56
C GLU A 57 -21.80 15.82 43.94
N GLN A 58 -22.18 14.55 44.04
CA GLN A 58 -23.48 14.07 43.60
C GLN A 58 -24.64 14.48 44.49
N SER A 59 -24.36 14.86 45.77
CA SER A 59 -25.38 15.26 46.74
C SER A 59 -26.00 16.62 46.44
N ALA A 60 -25.29 17.51 45.75
CA ALA A 60 -25.74 18.86 45.41
C ALA A 60 -26.75 18.90 44.25
N VAL A 61 -26.88 17.83 43.48
CA VAL A 61 -27.74 17.78 42.28
C VAL A 61 -29.13 17.22 42.61
N TYR A 62 -30.19 17.86 42.11
CA TYR A 62 -31.57 17.42 42.36
C TYR A 62 -31.97 16.20 41.54
N ALA A 63 -31.69 15.01 42.05
CA ALA A 63 -31.98 13.71 41.40
C ALA A 63 -32.52 12.68 42.40
N GLY A 64 -33.38 11.79 41.95
CA GLY A 64 -33.93 10.71 42.79
C GLY A 64 -32.91 9.57 43.01
N PRO A 65 -33.15 8.73 44.09
CA PRO A 65 -32.23 7.62 44.42
C PRO A 65 -31.97 6.65 43.27
N ALA A 66 -32.98 6.34 42.46
CA ALA A 66 -32.85 5.47 41.31
C ALA A 66 -31.98 6.06 40.19
N VAL A 67 -32.06 7.38 39.95
CA VAL A 67 -31.24 8.09 38.97
C VAL A 67 -29.79 8.13 39.43
N ARG A 68 -29.54 8.37 40.73
CA ARG A 68 -28.20 8.35 41.33
C ARG A 68 -27.54 6.97 41.24
N LYS A 69 -28.31 5.89 41.44
CA LYS A 69 -27.82 4.53 41.27
C LYS A 69 -27.44 4.26 39.84
N LEU A 70 -28.30 4.63 38.87
CA LEU A 70 -28.06 4.43 37.45
C LEU A 70 -26.86 5.28 36.94
N ALA A 71 -26.71 6.51 37.45
CA ALA A 71 -25.55 7.35 37.11
C ALA A 71 -24.22 6.74 37.58
N ARG A 72 -24.20 6.11 38.76
CA ARG A 72 -23.03 5.35 39.24
C ARG A 72 -22.75 4.12 38.41
N GLU A 73 -23.79 3.38 38.00
CA GLU A 73 -23.65 2.21 37.11
C GLU A 73 -23.07 2.60 35.74
N PHE A 74 -23.44 3.76 35.22
CA PHE A 74 -22.92 4.28 33.93
C PHE A 74 -21.64 5.11 34.08
N GLY A 75 -21.14 5.37 35.27
CA GLY A 75 -19.95 6.20 35.47
C GLY A 75 -20.15 7.68 35.10
N VAL A 76 -21.39 8.20 35.13
CA VAL A 76 -21.74 9.56 34.71
C VAL A 76 -21.87 10.49 35.91
N ALA A 77 -21.17 11.63 35.87
CA ALA A 77 -21.35 12.69 36.87
C ALA A 77 -22.67 13.44 36.61
N LEU A 78 -23.58 13.42 37.58
CA LEU A 78 -24.89 14.08 37.46
C LEU A 78 -24.81 15.60 37.27
N THR A 79 -23.69 16.22 37.58
CA THR A 79 -23.41 17.63 37.30
C THR A 79 -23.33 17.97 35.82
N GLN A 80 -23.10 16.97 34.98
CA GLN A 80 -23.02 17.12 33.51
C GLN A 80 -24.37 16.90 32.81
N VAL A 81 -25.39 16.46 33.54
CA VAL A 81 -26.73 16.16 33.02
C VAL A 81 -27.69 17.30 33.30
N THR A 82 -28.30 17.85 32.27
CA THR A 82 -29.33 18.86 32.42
C THR A 82 -30.68 18.19 32.74
N GLY A 83 -31.25 18.48 33.92
CA GLY A 83 -32.54 17.93 34.31
C GLY A 83 -33.74 18.65 33.68
N THR A 84 -34.67 17.89 33.09
CA THR A 84 -35.91 18.40 32.47
C THR A 84 -37.13 18.34 33.43
N GLY A 85 -37.01 17.69 34.57
CA GLY A 85 -38.09 17.56 35.54
C GLY A 85 -38.41 18.84 36.31
N ALA A 86 -39.49 18.82 37.11
CA ALA A 86 -39.93 19.93 37.90
C ALA A 86 -38.80 20.49 38.80
N ARG A 87 -38.58 21.80 38.77
CA ARG A 87 -37.48 22.53 39.47
C ARG A 87 -36.06 22.05 39.07
N GLY A 88 -35.84 21.61 37.79
CA GLY A 88 -34.54 21.16 37.31
C GLY A 88 -34.16 19.76 37.80
N ARG A 89 -35.13 18.94 38.22
CA ARG A 89 -34.88 17.57 38.67
C ARG A 89 -34.44 16.71 37.51
N ILE A 90 -33.32 15.99 37.66
CA ILE A 90 -32.84 15.01 36.67
C ILE A 90 -33.73 13.77 36.71
N GLN A 91 -34.30 13.43 35.57
CA GLN A 91 -35.09 12.22 35.34
C GLN A 91 -34.21 11.11 34.75
N LYS A 92 -34.77 9.89 34.71
CA LYS A 92 -34.07 8.74 34.12
C LYS A 92 -33.82 8.94 32.63
N GLU A 93 -34.76 9.54 31.96
CA GLU A 93 -34.74 9.84 30.51
C GLU A 93 -33.62 10.84 30.17
N ASP A 94 -33.36 11.83 31.00
CA ASP A 94 -32.27 12.81 30.84
C ASP A 94 -30.92 12.14 30.85
N LEU A 95 -30.72 11.22 31.82
CA LEU A 95 -29.48 10.46 31.92
C LEU A 95 -29.29 9.52 30.73
N GLN A 96 -30.34 8.85 30.28
CA GLN A 96 -30.29 7.99 29.12
C GLN A 96 -29.97 8.77 27.83
N GLN A 97 -30.57 9.94 27.65
CA GLN A 97 -30.29 10.83 26.53
C GLN A 97 -28.84 11.33 26.54
N HIS A 98 -28.34 11.72 27.72
CA HIS A 98 -26.95 12.15 27.88
C HIS A 98 -25.97 11.03 27.51
N VAL A 99 -26.19 9.81 28.00
CA VAL A 99 -25.38 8.62 27.64
C VAL A 99 -25.46 8.32 26.15
N ALA A 100 -26.65 8.35 25.55
CA ALA A 100 -26.83 8.14 24.13
C ALA A 100 -26.11 9.20 23.28
N GLN A 101 -26.14 10.46 23.69
CA GLN A 101 -25.40 11.55 23.06
C GLN A 101 -23.89 11.38 23.20
N ALA A 102 -23.41 11.03 24.40
CA ALA A 102 -21.98 10.76 24.63
C ALA A 102 -21.47 9.58 23.78
N LEU A 103 -22.24 8.50 23.69
CA LEU A 103 -21.92 7.36 22.83
C LEU A 103 -21.96 7.72 21.34
N SER A 104 -22.93 8.53 20.90
CA SER A 104 -22.99 8.99 19.50
C SER A 104 -21.87 9.96 19.16
N GLN A 105 -21.47 10.82 20.09
CA GLN A 105 -20.30 11.70 19.95
C GLN A 105 -18.99 10.90 19.97
N ALA A 106 -18.86 9.90 20.81
CA ALA A 106 -17.72 8.97 20.81
C ALA A 106 -17.65 8.17 19.49
N ALA A 107 -18.79 7.72 18.97
CA ALA A 107 -18.88 7.06 17.66
C ALA A 107 -18.58 8.01 16.49
N SER A 108 -18.92 9.28 16.61
CA SER A 108 -18.60 10.33 15.63
C SER A 108 -17.17 10.88 15.79
N GLY A 109 -16.60 10.74 16.97
CA GLY A 109 -15.26 11.20 17.36
C GLY A 109 -14.16 10.15 17.27
N SER A 110 -14.45 8.92 16.79
CA SER A 110 -13.43 7.88 16.61
C SER A 110 -12.59 8.05 15.33
N GLY A 111 -12.29 9.28 14.95
CA GLY A 111 -11.08 9.63 14.23
C GLY A 111 -9.98 9.86 15.26
N ALA A 112 -9.47 8.79 15.87
CA ALA A 112 -8.43 8.89 16.87
C ALA A 112 -7.21 9.65 16.33
N GLY A 113 -7.07 10.90 16.68
CA GLY A 113 -5.78 11.47 17.01
C GLY A 113 -4.91 12.02 15.89
N LEU A 114 -5.28 11.97 14.63
CA LEU A 114 -4.49 12.67 13.61
C LEU A 114 -4.91 14.16 13.57
N PRO A 115 -3.93 15.09 13.65
CA PRO A 115 -4.21 16.50 13.47
C PRO A 115 -4.87 16.72 12.11
N THR A 116 -6.02 17.40 12.10
CA THR A 116 -6.66 17.80 10.85
C THR A 116 -5.82 18.89 10.19
N ILE A 117 -5.65 18.80 8.87
CA ILE A 117 -5.02 19.88 8.10
C ILE A 117 -6.01 21.05 8.09
N PRO A 118 -5.62 22.24 8.59
CA PRO A 118 -6.53 23.40 8.62
C PRO A 118 -6.85 23.83 7.17
N GLU A 119 -8.13 24.12 6.92
CA GLU A 119 -8.59 24.64 5.65
C GLU A 119 -8.48 26.17 5.66
N PRO A 120 -7.56 26.78 4.87
CA PRO A 120 -7.50 28.22 4.74
C PRO A 120 -8.66 28.75 3.89
N ASP A 121 -9.01 30.03 4.08
CA ASP A 121 -9.96 30.70 3.19
C ASP A 121 -9.30 31.01 1.83
N PHE A 122 -9.45 30.11 0.87
CA PHE A 122 -8.85 30.23 -0.44
C PHE A 122 -9.37 31.44 -1.25
N ALA A 123 -10.61 31.93 -0.98
CA ALA A 123 -11.17 33.08 -1.68
C ALA A 123 -10.38 34.38 -1.45
N ARG A 124 -9.55 34.42 -0.38
CA ARG A 124 -8.64 35.54 -0.11
C ARG A 124 -7.52 35.68 -1.13
N PHE A 125 -7.21 34.62 -1.89
CA PHE A 125 -6.07 34.57 -2.82
C PHE A 125 -6.50 34.68 -4.29
N GLY A 126 -7.80 34.51 -4.60
CA GLY A 126 -8.30 34.59 -5.96
C GLY A 126 -9.68 33.95 -6.11
N GLN A 127 -10.15 33.88 -7.35
CA GLN A 127 -11.40 33.23 -7.68
C GLN A 127 -11.30 31.71 -7.43
N VAL A 128 -12.28 31.14 -6.75
CA VAL A 128 -12.35 29.72 -6.40
C VAL A 128 -13.67 29.10 -6.88
N GLU A 129 -13.60 27.84 -7.25
CA GLU A 129 -14.76 27.00 -7.54
C GLU A 129 -14.79 25.81 -6.57
N ARG A 130 -15.96 25.54 -6.00
CA ARG A 130 -16.16 24.36 -5.10
C ARG A 130 -16.94 23.29 -5.86
N VAL A 131 -16.30 22.15 -6.12
CA VAL A 131 -16.91 21.00 -6.78
C VAL A 131 -17.05 19.85 -5.78
N SER A 132 -18.25 19.26 -5.73
CA SER A 132 -18.53 18.11 -4.87
C SER A 132 -17.92 16.84 -5.44
N ARG A 133 -17.18 16.08 -4.59
CA ARG A 133 -16.64 14.78 -4.97
C ARG A 133 -17.73 13.73 -5.12
N SER A 134 -17.57 12.85 -6.09
CA SER A 134 -18.44 11.69 -6.30
C SER A 134 -18.36 10.71 -5.10
N ARG A 135 -19.30 9.79 -4.99
CA ARG A 135 -19.28 8.73 -3.98
C ARG A 135 -18.05 7.84 -4.13
N VAL A 136 -17.66 7.50 -5.35
CA VAL A 136 -16.47 6.65 -5.64
C VAL A 136 -15.21 7.35 -5.17
N GLU A 137 -15.01 8.63 -5.52
CA GLU A 137 -13.84 9.40 -5.09
C GLU A 137 -13.72 9.51 -3.57
N ARG A 138 -14.85 9.66 -2.86
CA ARG A 138 -14.83 9.67 -1.38
C ARG A 138 -14.44 8.32 -0.80
N LEU A 139 -15.04 7.23 -1.27
CA LEU A 139 -14.73 5.87 -0.81
C LEU A 139 -13.27 5.49 -1.11
N THR A 140 -12.76 5.86 -2.29
CA THR A 140 -11.36 5.65 -2.65
C THR A 140 -10.42 6.40 -1.70
N ALA A 141 -10.73 7.68 -1.41
CA ALA A 141 -9.91 8.46 -0.47
C ALA A 141 -9.90 7.84 0.93
N ASP A 142 -11.06 7.44 1.45
CA ASP A 142 -11.17 6.83 2.77
C ASP A 142 -10.39 5.50 2.84
N ASN A 143 -10.45 4.68 1.79
CA ASN A 143 -9.69 3.43 1.70
C ASN A 143 -8.18 3.68 1.61
N MET A 144 -7.74 4.67 0.82
CA MET A 144 -6.32 5.02 0.69
C MET A 144 -5.76 5.57 1.99
N VAL A 145 -6.48 6.46 2.68
CA VAL A 145 -6.08 6.97 4.00
C VAL A 145 -6.00 5.81 5.00
N ARG A 146 -6.99 4.92 5.02
CA ARG A 146 -6.99 3.75 5.90
C ARG A 146 -5.80 2.82 5.63
N ALA A 147 -5.52 2.51 4.37
CA ALA A 147 -4.39 1.68 3.99
C ALA A 147 -3.06 2.33 4.39
N TRP A 148 -2.89 3.64 4.11
CA TRP A 148 -1.68 4.38 4.41
C TRP A 148 -1.38 4.44 5.92
N LEU A 149 -2.40 4.62 6.75
CA LEU A 149 -2.24 4.73 8.21
C LEU A 149 -2.01 3.40 8.92
N ASN A 150 -2.53 2.30 8.36
CA ASN A 150 -2.53 1.01 9.05
C ASN A 150 -1.48 0.03 8.51
N ILE A 151 -0.94 0.28 7.32
CA ILE A 151 0.01 -0.63 6.68
C ILE A 151 1.39 0.03 6.61
N PRO A 152 2.43 -0.51 7.27
CA PRO A 152 3.80 -0.06 7.10
C PRO A 152 4.31 -0.53 5.73
N HIS A 153 4.14 0.32 4.71
CA HIS A 153 4.55 0.04 3.34
C HIS A 153 6.08 0.05 3.20
N VAL A 154 6.61 -0.97 2.53
CA VAL A 154 7.95 -0.96 1.97
C VAL A 154 7.83 -1.21 0.48
N THR A 155 8.61 -0.49 -0.33
CA THR A 155 8.63 -0.68 -1.77
C THR A 155 10.02 -1.10 -2.22
N GLN A 156 10.10 -2.18 -2.99
CA GLN A 156 11.30 -2.63 -3.69
C GLN A 156 11.14 -2.42 -5.18
N PHE A 157 12.22 -2.03 -5.84
CA PHE A 157 12.26 -1.75 -7.26
C PHE A 157 13.12 -2.78 -7.99
N ALA A 158 12.73 -3.13 -9.21
CA ALA A 158 13.52 -3.94 -10.13
C ALA A 158 13.20 -3.55 -11.57
N ASP A 159 14.09 -3.92 -12.48
CA ASP A 159 13.86 -3.81 -13.91
C ASP A 159 13.84 -5.20 -14.52
N ALA A 160 12.74 -5.56 -15.18
CA ALA A 160 12.66 -6.78 -15.98
C ALA A 160 13.14 -6.49 -17.41
N ASP A 161 13.97 -7.38 -17.96
CA ASP A 161 14.27 -7.37 -19.38
C ASP A 161 13.12 -8.06 -20.13
N VAL A 162 12.34 -7.28 -20.84
CA VAL A 162 11.16 -7.76 -21.59
C VAL A 162 11.37 -7.74 -23.10
N THR A 163 12.62 -7.73 -23.56
CA THR A 163 12.95 -7.67 -24.99
C THR A 163 12.33 -8.86 -25.75
N ASP A 164 12.57 -10.07 -25.27
CA ASP A 164 12.06 -11.29 -25.91
C ASP A 164 10.53 -11.41 -25.80
N LEU A 165 9.94 -10.94 -24.69
CA LEU A 165 8.49 -10.86 -24.52
C LEU A 165 7.86 -9.90 -25.52
N GLU A 166 8.45 -8.73 -25.74
CA GLU A 166 7.96 -7.75 -26.70
C GLU A 166 8.10 -8.24 -28.15
N ASP A 167 9.18 -8.96 -28.45
CA ASP A 167 9.34 -9.59 -29.75
C ASP A 167 8.30 -10.69 -29.98
N PHE A 168 8.09 -11.55 -29.00
CA PHE A 168 7.05 -12.58 -29.04
C PHE A 168 5.66 -11.96 -29.19
N ARG A 169 5.34 -10.92 -28.41
CA ARG A 169 4.06 -10.21 -28.51
C ARG A 169 3.86 -9.58 -29.89
N ARG A 170 4.92 -9.01 -30.48
CA ARG A 170 4.88 -8.45 -31.84
C ARG A 170 4.65 -9.54 -32.90
N ALA A 171 5.27 -10.71 -32.75
CA ALA A 171 5.06 -11.85 -33.65
C ALA A 171 3.61 -12.34 -33.63
N LEU A 172 2.92 -12.28 -32.49
CA LEU A 172 1.52 -12.67 -32.33
C LEU A 172 0.50 -11.61 -32.79
N LYS A 173 0.95 -10.45 -33.30
CA LYS A 173 0.07 -9.34 -33.66
C LYS A 173 -1.03 -9.72 -34.66
N GLN A 174 -0.70 -10.54 -35.69
CA GLN A 174 -1.69 -10.98 -36.67
C GLN A 174 -2.71 -11.93 -36.06
N GLU A 175 -2.27 -12.92 -35.26
CA GLU A 175 -3.17 -13.83 -34.56
C GLU A 175 -4.11 -13.11 -33.58
N ALA A 176 -3.61 -12.09 -32.89
CA ALA A 176 -4.43 -11.24 -32.03
C ALA A 176 -5.48 -10.47 -32.83
N ALA A 177 -5.13 -9.94 -34.01
CA ALA A 177 -6.06 -9.26 -34.90
C ALA A 177 -7.16 -10.19 -35.41
N ASP A 178 -6.80 -11.43 -35.80
CA ASP A 178 -7.75 -12.45 -36.25
C ASP A 178 -8.76 -12.83 -35.14
N LYS A 179 -8.35 -12.71 -33.87
CA LYS A 179 -9.20 -12.90 -32.67
C LYS A 179 -9.93 -11.61 -32.24
N ALA A 180 -9.80 -10.50 -32.98
CA ALA A 180 -10.29 -9.17 -32.60
C ALA A 180 -9.81 -8.71 -31.20
N LEU A 181 -8.62 -9.14 -30.77
CA LEU A 181 -8.01 -8.81 -29.49
C LEU A 181 -6.79 -7.89 -29.66
N ARG A 182 -6.58 -7.04 -28.66
CA ARG A 182 -5.34 -6.28 -28.52
C ARG A 182 -4.45 -6.94 -27.47
N LEU A 183 -3.42 -7.65 -27.89
CA LEU A 183 -2.48 -8.28 -26.99
C LEU A 183 -1.49 -7.23 -26.42
N THR A 184 -1.72 -6.80 -25.18
CA THR A 184 -0.86 -5.88 -24.43
C THR A 184 0.13 -6.67 -23.55
N PRO A 185 1.16 -6.04 -22.94
CA PRO A 185 2.04 -6.72 -21.97
C PRO A 185 1.31 -7.20 -20.70
N LEU A 186 0.20 -6.56 -20.32
CA LEU A 186 -0.48 -6.80 -19.04
C LEU A 186 -0.93 -8.26 -18.81
N PRO A 187 -1.49 -9.00 -19.78
CA PRO A 187 -1.79 -10.43 -19.62
C PRO A 187 -0.59 -11.28 -19.21
N PHE A 188 0.59 -10.98 -19.77
CA PHE A 188 1.83 -11.67 -19.42
C PHE A 188 2.30 -11.32 -18.01
N ILE A 189 2.19 -10.05 -17.63
CA ILE A 189 2.55 -9.58 -16.26
C ILE A 189 1.62 -10.23 -15.22
N VAL A 190 0.32 -10.24 -15.47
CA VAL A 190 -0.67 -10.87 -14.58
C VAL A 190 -0.41 -12.38 -14.46
N LYS A 191 -0.07 -13.05 -15.57
CA LYS A 191 0.29 -14.47 -15.57
C LYS A 191 1.60 -14.73 -14.80
N ALA A 192 2.63 -13.91 -15.00
CA ALA A 192 3.89 -14.00 -14.25
C ALA A 192 3.67 -13.82 -12.75
N CYS A 193 2.84 -12.84 -12.35
CA CYS A 193 2.45 -12.68 -10.94
C CYS A 193 1.75 -13.92 -10.40
N SER A 194 0.84 -14.54 -11.17
CA SER A 194 0.12 -15.75 -10.76
C SER A 194 1.06 -16.93 -10.51
N VAL A 195 2.04 -17.15 -11.39
CA VAL A 195 3.06 -18.19 -11.22
C VAL A 195 3.92 -17.91 -9.98
N ALA A 196 4.44 -16.69 -9.84
CA ALA A 196 5.27 -16.32 -8.69
C ALA A 196 4.49 -16.40 -7.36
N LEU A 197 3.21 -16.01 -7.32
CA LEU A 197 2.38 -16.10 -6.10
C LEU A 197 2.23 -17.53 -5.61
N SER A 198 2.19 -18.54 -6.49
CA SER A 198 2.12 -19.95 -6.09
C SER A 198 3.35 -20.41 -5.30
N HIS A 199 4.51 -19.81 -5.55
CA HIS A 199 5.78 -20.08 -4.85
C HIS A 199 6.00 -19.18 -3.62
N HIS A 200 5.24 -18.08 -3.52
CA HIS A 200 5.38 -17.08 -2.44
C HIS A 200 4.03 -16.86 -1.71
N PRO A 201 3.50 -17.85 -0.97
CA PRO A 201 2.15 -17.82 -0.42
C PRO A 201 1.90 -16.68 0.57
N LYS A 202 2.92 -16.11 1.19
CA LYS A 202 2.77 -14.93 2.06
C LYS A 202 2.22 -13.71 1.32
N LEU A 203 2.60 -13.51 0.04
CA LEU A 203 2.10 -12.38 -0.75
C LEU A 203 0.64 -12.56 -1.20
N GLN A 204 0.08 -13.76 -1.03
CA GLN A 204 -1.30 -14.09 -1.35
C GLN A 204 -2.14 -14.28 -0.06
N SER A 205 -1.62 -13.82 1.10
CA SER A 205 -2.32 -13.87 2.37
C SER A 205 -3.02 -12.55 2.71
N SER A 206 -3.72 -12.53 3.84
CA SER A 206 -4.23 -11.32 4.49
C SER A 206 -4.03 -11.42 5.99
N LEU A 207 -3.78 -10.29 6.61
CA LEU A 207 -3.70 -10.18 8.06
C LEU A 207 -5.13 -10.22 8.65
N ALA A 208 -5.33 -10.98 9.71
CA ALA A 208 -6.61 -11.15 10.40
C ALA A 208 -6.45 -11.06 11.93
N ASP A 209 -7.56 -11.09 12.65
CA ASP A 209 -7.63 -11.09 14.12
C ASP A 209 -6.80 -9.97 14.76
N GLY A 210 -6.91 -8.74 14.22
CA GLY A 210 -6.16 -7.60 14.72
C GLY A 210 -4.65 -7.65 14.45
N GLY A 211 -4.17 -8.63 13.72
CA GLY A 211 -2.75 -8.86 13.41
C GLY A 211 -2.19 -10.16 13.96
N ASP A 212 -2.99 -10.91 14.70
CA ASP A 212 -2.53 -12.14 15.37
C ASP A 212 -2.51 -13.35 14.45
N SER A 213 -3.20 -13.32 13.30
CA SER A 213 -3.24 -14.43 12.35
C SER A 213 -3.07 -14.01 10.90
N LEU A 214 -2.66 -14.98 10.05
CA LEU A 214 -2.61 -14.85 8.60
C LEU A 214 -3.59 -15.81 7.96
N VAL A 215 -4.42 -15.30 7.05
CA VAL A 215 -5.28 -16.09 6.20
C VAL A 215 -4.59 -16.33 4.87
N PHE A 216 -4.11 -17.57 4.66
CA PHE A 216 -3.57 -17.99 3.35
C PHE A 216 -4.71 -18.34 2.40
N LYS A 217 -4.68 -17.79 1.21
CA LYS A 217 -5.72 -17.97 0.20
C LYS A 217 -5.23 -18.96 -0.85
N HIS A 218 -5.98 -20.03 -1.09
CA HIS A 218 -5.64 -21.08 -2.06
C HIS A 218 -6.35 -20.88 -3.41
N TYR A 219 -6.59 -19.62 -3.77
CA TYR A 219 -7.13 -19.20 -5.06
C TYR A 219 -6.31 -18.01 -5.57
N CYS A 220 -6.14 -17.90 -6.88
CA CYS A 220 -5.34 -16.83 -7.50
C CYS A 220 -6.25 -15.86 -8.24
N HIS A 221 -6.72 -14.83 -7.53
CA HIS A 221 -7.54 -13.74 -8.09
C HIS A 221 -6.71 -12.45 -8.05
N ILE A 222 -6.47 -11.83 -9.18
CA ILE A 222 -5.59 -10.66 -9.28
C ILE A 222 -6.42 -9.43 -9.65
N GLY A 223 -6.34 -8.41 -8.80
CA GLY A 223 -6.91 -7.09 -9.06
C GLY A 223 -6.10 -6.34 -10.13
N MET A 224 -6.80 -5.60 -10.96
CA MET A 224 -6.21 -4.76 -11.99
C MET A 224 -6.69 -3.32 -11.81
N ALA A 225 -5.76 -2.39 -11.53
CA ALA A 225 -6.11 -0.98 -11.40
C ALA A 225 -6.52 -0.39 -12.77
N VAL A 226 -7.71 0.19 -12.84
CA VAL A 226 -8.26 0.81 -14.06
C VAL A 226 -8.67 2.24 -13.75
N GLU A 227 -8.10 3.18 -14.48
CA GLU A 227 -8.52 4.57 -14.45
C GLU A 227 -9.82 4.76 -15.23
N THR A 228 -10.77 5.47 -14.60
CA THR A 228 -12.06 5.80 -15.19
C THR A 228 -12.38 7.28 -14.98
N PRO A 229 -13.32 7.86 -15.76
CA PRO A 229 -13.75 9.23 -15.52
C PRO A 229 -14.38 9.48 -14.13
N GLY A 230 -14.74 8.41 -13.41
CA GLY A 230 -15.29 8.48 -12.05
C GLY A 230 -14.29 8.21 -10.95
N GLY A 231 -13.00 8.03 -11.27
CA GLY A 231 -11.92 7.67 -10.36
C GLY A 231 -11.32 6.28 -10.64
N LEU A 232 -10.35 5.88 -9.83
CA LEU A 232 -9.69 4.58 -9.94
C LEU A 232 -10.58 3.48 -9.37
N VAL A 233 -10.71 2.37 -10.12
CA VAL A 233 -11.39 1.15 -9.68
C VAL A 233 -10.49 -0.07 -9.90
N VAL A 234 -10.69 -1.12 -9.12
CA VAL A 234 -9.87 -2.33 -9.18
C VAL A 234 -10.76 -3.55 -9.42
N PRO A 235 -11.14 -3.84 -10.68
CA PRO A 235 -11.77 -5.12 -11.01
C PRO A 235 -10.82 -6.28 -10.79
N VAL A 236 -11.38 -7.45 -10.47
CA VAL A 236 -10.66 -8.65 -10.09
C VAL A 236 -10.80 -9.73 -11.18
N ILE A 237 -9.66 -10.15 -11.72
CA ILE A 237 -9.55 -11.27 -12.65
C ILE A 237 -9.49 -12.54 -11.79
N ARG A 238 -10.48 -13.42 -11.91
CA ARG A 238 -10.58 -14.62 -11.09
C ARG A 238 -9.79 -15.76 -11.72
N ASP A 239 -9.29 -16.70 -10.89
CA ASP A 239 -8.62 -17.94 -11.31
C ASP A 239 -7.55 -17.73 -12.41
N VAL A 240 -6.67 -16.76 -12.21
CA VAL A 240 -5.62 -16.37 -13.17
C VAL A 240 -4.69 -17.54 -13.48
N ASP A 241 -4.42 -18.38 -12.49
CA ASP A 241 -3.61 -19.60 -12.60
C ASP A 241 -4.13 -20.58 -13.67
N LYS A 242 -5.46 -20.66 -13.82
CA LYS A 242 -6.13 -21.60 -14.75
C LYS A 242 -6.33 -21.04 -16.15
N LYS A 243 -6.00 -19.76 -16.39
CA LYS A 243 -6.28 -19.07 -17.65
C LYS A 243 -5.06 -18.99 -18.56
N THR A 244 -5.30 -19.12 -19.83
CA THR A 244 -4.30 -18.86 -20.88
C THR A 244 -4.10 -17.36 -21.08
N ILE A 245 -2.99 -16.98 -21.73
CA ILE A 245 -2.70 -15.56 -22.07
C ILE A 245 -3.84 -14.95 -22.92
N TRP A 246 -4.43 -15.70 -23.83
CA TRP A 246 -5.54 -15.23 -24.67
C TRP A 246 -6.80 -14.96 -23.87
N GLN A 247 -7.17 -15.87 -22.96
CA GLN A 247 -8.30 -15.68 -22.04
C GLN A 247 -8.09 -14.48 -21.11
N LEU A 248 -6.86 -14.32 -20.61
CA LEU A 248 -6.52 -13.15 -19.81
C LEU A 248 -6.61 -11.85 -20.62
N ALA A 249 -6.14 -11.85 -21.88
CA ALA A 249 -6.20 -10.67 -22.74
C ALA A 249 -7.66 -10.23 -23.00
N GLU A 250 -8.54 -11.20 -23.28
CA GLU A 250 -9.97 -10.96 -23.52
C GLU A 250 -10.65 -10.42 -22.24
N GLU A 251 -10.46 -11.10 -21.10
CA GLU A 251 -11.10 -10.71 -19.83
C GLU A 251 -10.60 -9.34 -19.33
N ILE A 252 -9.30 -9.06 -19.43
CA ILE A 252 -8.70 -7.76 -19.10
C ILE A 252 -9.33 -6.66 -19.94
N ALA A 253 -9.46 -6.86 -21.26
CA ALA A 253 -10.07 -5.88 -22.15
C ALA A 253 -11.55 -5.63 -21.80
N SER A 254 -12.31 -6.71 -21.54
CA SER A 254 -13.73 -6.64 -21.16
C SER A 254 -13.90 -5.94 -19.82
N LEU A 255 -13.16 -6.31 -18.79
CA LEU A 255 -13.22 -5.68 -17.46
C LEU A 255 -12.85 -4.19 -17.54
N ALA A 256 -11.79 -3.85 -18.27
CA ALA A 256 -11.38 -2.45 -18.43
C ALA A 256 -12.41 -1.61 -19.17
N GLN A 257 -13.07 -2.16 -20.18
CA GLN A 257 -14.16 -1.45 -20.88
C GLN A 257 -15.37 -1.24 -19.97
N ARG A 258 -15.84 -2.30 -19.29
CA ARG A 258 -16.99 -2.20 -18.36
C ARG A 258 -16.69 -1.28 -17.17
N ALA A 259 -15.42 -1.21 -16.73
CA ALA A 259 -14.98 -0.25 -15.71
C ALA A 259 -15.23 1.20 -16.18
N ARG A 260 -14.75 1.54 -17.39
CA ARG A 260 -14.94 2.87 -17.97
C ARG A 260 -16.41 3.21 -18.19
N ASP A 261 -17.22 2.22 -18.58
CA ASP A 261 -18.65 2.36 -18.82
C ASP A 261 -19.49 2.32 -17.52
N LYS A 262 -18.83 2.22 -16.34
CA LYS A 262 -19.49 2.12 -15.01
C LYS A 262 -20.44 0.92 -14.88
N GLN A 263 -20.13 -0.18 -15.56
CA GLN A 263 -20.93 -1.41 -15.64
C GLN A 263 -20.40 -2.54 -14.75
N LEU A 264 -19.34 -2.29 -13.96
CA LEU A 264 -18.83 -3.28 -13.00
C LEU A 264 -19.81 -3.49 -11.85
N LYS A 265 -20.00 -4.74 -11.48
CA LYS A 265 -20.76 -5.13 -10.29
C LYS A 265 -19.86 -5.09 -9.05
N PRO A 266 -20.43 -4.84 -7.85
CA PRO A 266 -19.62 -4.78 -6.61
C PRO A 266 -18.84 -6.06 -6.31
N ASP A 267 -19.35 -7.23 -6.65
CA ASP A 267 -18.69 -8.53 -6.48
C ASP A 267 -17.50 -8.74 -7.43
N GLU A 268 -17.46 -8.02 -8.56
CA GLU A 268 -16.32 -8.05 -9.49
C GLU A 268 -15.12 -7.23 -9.00
N MET A 269 -15.29 -6.46 -7.93
CA MET A 269 -14.22 -5.66 -7.30
C MET A 269 -13.79 -6.23 -5.95
N GLN A 270 -14.12 -7.50 -5.65
CA GLN A 270 -13.84 -8.15 -4.38
C GLN A 270 -13.15 -9.50 -4.56
N GLY A 271 -12.45 -9.93 -3.52
CA GLY A 271 -11.81 -11.25 -3.48
C GLY A 271 -10.43 -11.30 -4.13
N GLY A 272 -9.83 -10.15 -4.48
CA GLY A 272 -8.44 -10.09 -4.91
C GLY A 272 -7.48 -10.55 -3.82
N VAL A 273 -6.38 -11.18 -4.24
CA VAL A 273 -5.29 -11.60 -3.36
C VAL A 273 -4.06 -10.74 -3.54
N PHE A 274 -3.95 -10.10 -4.69
CA PHE A 274 -2.84 -9.27 -5.13
C PHE A 274 -3.34 -8.29 -6.20
N THR A 275 -2.79 -7.10 -6.28
CA THR A 275 -3.19 -6.11 -7.29
C THR A 275 -2.01 -5.77 -8.21
N VAL A 276 -2.28 -5.58 -9.50
CA VAL A 276 -1.36 -5.02 -10.49
C VAL A 276 -1.86 -3.65 -10.91
N SER A 277 -1.01 -2.64 -10.77
CA SER A 277 -1.26 -1.26 -11.21
C SER A 277 -0.27 -0.88 -12.30
N SER A 278 -0.74 -0.59 -13.51
CA SER A 278 0.12 -0.26 -14.65
C SER A 278 -0.10 1.16 -15.12
N LEU A 279 0.97 1.95 -15.11
CA LEU A 279 1.04 3.30 -15.68
C LEU A 279 1.75 3.32 -17.03
N GLY A 280 2.06 2.17 -17.64
CA GLY A 280 2.84 2.08 -18.85
C GLY A 280 2.29 2.86 -20.05
N ALA A 281 0.99 3.15 -20.08
CA ALA A 281 0.36 3.98 -21.12
C ALA A 281 0.47 5.49 -20.84
N ILE A 282 0.77 5.89 -19.61
CA ILE A 282 0.81 7.30 -19.18
C ILE A 282 2.26 7.81 -19.18
N GLY A 283 3.22 6.92 -18.90
CA GLY A 283 4.65 7.25 -18.79
C GLY A 283 5.14 7.19 -17.34
N GLY A 284 6.45 7.47 -17.16
CA GLY A 284 7.13 7.45 -15.87
C GLY A 284 7.95 6.18 -15.66
N GLU A 285 9.09 6.34 -14.98
CA GLU A 285 10.04 5.25 -14.72
C GLU A 285 9.60 4.34 -13.57
N GLY A 286 8.67 4.81 -12.72
CA GLY A 286 8.15 4.05 -11.60
C GLY A 286 7.36 4.91 -10.63
N PHE A 287 6.71 4.25 -9.68
CA PHE A 287 5.94 4.87 -8.59
C PHE A 287 5.84 3.89 -7.43
N THR A 288 5.46 4.39 -6.26
CA THR A 288 5.22 3.56 -5.07
C THR A 288 3.71 3.35 -4.88
N PRO A 289 3.15 2.21 -5.31
CA PRO A 289 1.73 1.97 -5.19
C PRO A 289 1.30 1.78 -3.73
N ILE A 290 0.10 2.26 -3.39
CA ILE A 290 -0.53 1.99 -2.09
C ILE A 290 -1.26 0.66 -2.18
N ILE A 291 -1.08 -0.19 -1.16
CA ILE A 291 -1.68 -1.52 -1.10
C ILE A 291 -3.21 -1.41 -1.03
N ASN A 292 -3.88 -2.21 -1.82
CA ASN A 292 -5.33 -2.33 -1.83
C ASN A 292 -5.79 -3.30 -0.72
N ALA A 293 -5.94 -2.79 0.51
CA ALA A 293 -6.36 -3.60 1.64
C ALA A 293 -7.68 -4.35 1.36
N PRO A 294 -7.83 -5.63 1.79
CA PRO A 294 -7.02 -6.41 2.74
C PRO A 294 -5.88 -7.24 2.12
N GLU A 295 -5.45 -6.92 0.91
CA GLU A 295 -4.26 -7.50 0.31
C GLU A 295 -3.00 -7.06 1.07
N VAL A 296 -1.91 -7.80 0.92
CA VAL A 296 -0.62 -7.50 1.58
C VAL A 296 0.44 -7.01 0.60
N ALA A 297 0.16 -7.01 -0.70
CA ALA A 297 1.10 -6.53 -1.70
C ALA A 297 0.40 -6.05 -2.98
N ILE A 298 1.10 -5.18 -3.70
CA ILE A 298 0.70 -4.61 -5.00
C ILE A 298 1.93 -4.43 -5.88
N LEU A 299 1.82 -4.77 -7.16
CA LEU A 299 2.86 -4.53 -8.15
C LEU A 299 2.52 -3.29 -8.97
N GLY A 300 3.38 -2.29 -8.92
CA GLY A 300 3.41 -1.16 -9.83
C GLY A 300 4.25 -1.49 -11.06
N VAL A 301 3.76 -1.15 -12.25
CA VAL A 301 4.42 -1.37 -13.53
C VAL A 301 4.56 -0.03 -14.23
N GLY A 302 5.82 0.38 -14.49
CA GLY A 302 6.15 1.61 -15.18
C GLY A 302 6.10 1.49 -16.70
N CYS A 303 6.63 2.50 -17.39
CA CYS A 303 6.74 2.51 -18.85
C CYS A 303 7.99 1.76 -19.30
N ALA A 304 7.81 0.79 -20.20
CA ALA A 304 8.95 0.11 -20.82
C ALA A 304 9.76 1.07 -21.69
N SER A 305 11.09 1.02 -21.58
CA SER A 305 12.02 1.84 -22.34
C SER A 305 13.20 1.03 -22.85
N VAL A 306 13.76 1.43 -24.01
CA VAL A 306 14.99 0.81 -24.50
C VAL A 306 16.18 1.43 -23.80
N GLN A 307 17.00 0.59 -23.16
CA GLN A 307 18.18 1.00 -22.42
C GLN A 307 19.41 0.23 -22.88
N PRO A 308 20.61 0.83 -22.85
CA PRO A 308 21.85 0.13 -23.13
C PRO A 308 22.19 -0.77 -21.93
N VAL A 309 22.29 -2.07 -22.17
CA VAL A 309 22.69 -3.05 -21.16
C VAL A 309 24.01 -3.69 -21.60
N TRP A 310 24.98 -3.72 -20.70
CA TRP A 310 26.27 -4.39 -20.94
C TRP A 310 26.11 -5.90 -20.91
N ASP A 311 26.51 -6.60 -21.95
CA ASP A 311 26.41 -8.06 -22.06
C ASP A 311 27.72 -8.81 -21.71
N GLY A 312 28.77 -8.06 -21.39
CA GLY A 312 30.12 -8.58 -21.14
C GLY A 312 31.13 -8.17 -22.21
N ASP A 313 30.67 -7.74 -23.40
CA ASP A 313 31.50 -7.37 -24.55
C ASP A 313 31.08 -5.99 -25.12
N ALA A 314 29.77 -5.77 -25.27
CA ALA A 314 29.22 -4.54 -25.83
C ALA A 314 27.94 -4.10 -25.12
N PHE A 315 27.54 -2.84 -25.38
CA PHE A 315 26.21 -2.36 -24.97
C PHE A 315 25.15 -2.82 -25.98
N GLN A 316 24.19 -3.61 -25.51
CA GLN A 316 23.05 -4.06 -26.29
C GLN A 316 21.80 -3.25 -25.97
N PRO A 317 20.97 -2.87 -26.95
CA PRO A 317 19.68 -2.27 -26.69
C PRO A 317 18.73 -3.33 -26.12
N ARG A 318 18.27 -3.14 -24.89
CA ARG A 318 17.31 -4.06 -24.24
C ARG A 318 16.09 -3.25 -23.78
N THR A 319 14.90 -3.83 -23.95
CA THR A 319 13.65 -3.23 -23.46
C THR A 319 13.51 -3.54 -21.99
N ARG A 320 13.65 -2.52 -21.14
CA ARG A 320 13.54 -2.63 -19.67
C ARG A 320 12.19 -2.18 -19.21
N LEU A 321 11.55 -2.97 -18.36
CA LEU A 321 10.26 -2.70 -17.73
C LEU A 321 10.45 -2.45 -16.25
N PRO A 322 10.27 -1.21 -15.76
CA PRO A 322 10.38 -0.89 -14.34
C PRO A 322 9.23 -1.51 -13.55
N LEU A 323 9.58 -2.19 -12.46
CA LEU A 323 8.67 -2.84 -11.53
C LEU A 323 8.86 -2.27 -10.13
N ALA A 324 7.76 -2.04 -9.42
CA ALA A 324 7.75 -1.55 -8.04
C ALA A 324 6.79 -2.42 -7.21
N LEU A 325 7.32 -3.24 -6.32
CA LEU A 325 6.55 -4.07 -5.41
C LEU A 325 6.41 -3.36 -4.06
N SER A 326 5.20 -2.91 -3.73
CA SER A 326 4.88 -2.46 -2.36
C SER A 326 4.24 -3.60 -1.58
N TYR A 327 4.67 -3.78 -0.33
CA TYR A 327 4.15 -4.85 0.54
C TYR A 327 4.02 -4.39 2.00
N ASP A 328 3.12 -5.06 2.73
CA ASP A 328 2.93 -4.88 4.17
C ASP A 328 4.08 -5.55 4.93
N HIS A 329 4.96 -4.73 5.53
CA HIS A 329 6.14 -5.24 6.22
C HIS A 329 5.85 -6.00 7.51
N ARG A 330 4.60 -6.02 7.96
CA ARG A 330 4.14 -6.89 9.07
C ARG A 330 4.03 -8.35 8.64
N VAL A 331 3.82 -8.61 7.33
CA VAL A 331 3.57 -9.94 6.75
C VAL A 331 4.74 -10.39 5.88
N VAL A 332 5.23 -9.50 5.02
CA VAL A 332 6.27 -9.78 4.02
C VAL A 332 7.55 -9.07 4.43
N ASN A 333 8.64 -9.80 4.58
CA ASN A 333 9.96 -9.21 4.83
C ASN A 333 10.69 -8.90 3.52
N GLY A 334 11.80 -8.13 3.61
CA GLY A 334 12.58 -7.72 2.45
C GLY A 334 13.10 -8.88 1.60
N GLY A 335 13.47 -10.00 2.22
CA GLY A 335 13.91 -11.20 1.50
C GLY A 335 12.79 -11.89 0.74
N ASP A 336 11.57 -11.95 1.31
CA ASP A 336 10.40 -12.55 0.64
C ASP A 336 9.97 -11.68 -0.55
N GLY A 337 9.87 -10.35 -0.36
CA GLY A 337 9.54 -9.40 -1.42
C GLY A 337 10.58 -9.41 -2.56
N GLY A 338 11.86 -9.41 -2.21
CA GLY A 338 12.95 -9.43 -3.20
C GLY A 338 12.97 -10.71 -4.04
N ARG A 339 12.77 -11.89 -3.43
CA ARG A 339 12.68 -13.17 -4.18
C ARG A 339 11.48 -13.20 -5.12
N PHE A 340 10.32 -12.75 -4.65
CA PHE A 340 9.13 -12.64 -5.49
C PHE A 340 9.37 -11.72 -6.69
N LEU A 341 9.91 -10.53 -6.46
CA LEU A 341 10.14 -9.55 -7.52
C LEU A 341 11.20 -10.03 -8.52
N ALA A 342 12.25 -10.70 -8.05
CA ALA A 342 13.26 -11.33 -8.90
C ALA A 342 12.66 -12.46 -9.76
N GLU A 343 11.76 -13.27 -9.19
CA GLU A 343 11.07 -14.32 -9.92
C GLU A 343 10.14 -13.76 -10.99
N VAL A 344 9.31 -12.75 -10.67
CA VAL A 344 8.46 -12.06 -11.65
C VAL A 344 9.31 -11.48 -12.79
N SER A 345 10.43 -10.82 -12.48
CA SER A 345 11.36 -10.29 -13.48
C SER A 345 11.93 -11.40 -14.38
N SER A 346 12.32 -12.53 -13.79
CA SER A 346 12.84 -13.69 -14.53
C SER A 346 11.79 -14.35 -15.43
N LEU A 347 10.52 -14.43 -14.96
CA LEU A 347 9.41 -14.98 -15.75
C LEU A 347 9.06 -14.08 -16.95
N LEU A 348 9.13 -12.76 -16.75
CA LEU A 348 8.92 -11.79 -17.85
C LEU A 348 10.07 -11.79 -18.86
N GLY A 349 11.27 -12.15 -18.44
CA GLY A 349 12.44 -12.28 -19.32
C GLY A 349 12.43 -13.54 -20.20
N ASP A 350 11.65 -14.57 -19.84
CA ASP A 350 11.50 -15.78 -20.64
C ASP A 350 10.04 -16.26 -20.67
N VAL A 351 9.31 -15.86 -21.71
CA VAL A 351 7.87 -16.16 -21.85
C VAL A 351 7.54 -17.66 -21.88
N ARG A 352 8.51 -18.52 -22.22
CA ARG A 352 8.31 -19.98 -22.22
C ARG A 352 7.99 -20.52 -20.85
N ARG A 353 8.52 -19.87 -19.81
CA ARG A 353 8.27 -20.21 -18.39
C ARG A 353 6.86 -19.86 -17.89
N LEU A 354 6.11 -19.06 -18.66
CA LEU A 354 4.73 -18.72 -18.33
C LEU A 354 3.72 -19.78 -18.79
N ILE A 355 4.14 -20.72 -19.59
CA ILE A 355 3.28 -21.75 -20.21
C ILE A 355 3.60 -23.17 -19.70
N LEU A 356 4.65 -23.29 -18.88
CA LEU A 356 5.02 -24.55 -18.22
C LEU A 356 4.31 -24.64 -16.85
#